data_a395d45104c8a0f32c8e3d03ac5c2c99
#
_entry.id   a395d45104c8a0f32c8e3d03ac5c2c99
#
_cell.length_a   1.000
_cell.length_b   1.000
_cell.length_c   1.000
_cell.angle_alpha   90.00
_cell.angle_beta   90.00
_cell.angle_gamma   90.00
#
_symmetry.space_group_name_H-M   'P 1'
#
loop_
_entity.id
_entity.type
_entity.pdbx_description
1 polymer ?
#
loop_
_entity_poly.entity_id
_entity_poly.type
_entity_poly.pdbx_seq_one_letter_code
_entity_poly.pdbx_strand_id
1 'polypeptide(L)'
;GEAVGLQVVLGRAHAPQAVNGNHPDPLQPVGSKLWHGIKNATTDTRRRLQEHAAEARLQVAVRIGVDAATAERRAALVHGVFGSLHRLSAIGVQLRLVREGPARLRSASAAHAHLELTARELTPLLGWPLGEHDLPGVDPLHPKRLPAPTAVSSSESVFAVGTSPGPERPIGVAAKNRISHASVLGPTGSGKTEAVLVPWLLSDMRASRPVCFIDPKGQGVEYVLDLLTFEEADRVVLYDPSDPDSTAGFNPLDARGRDAYAVADSILAVFKSVFAAGWGPRTEDILYASTLTLAIDGQRRELPHTLLDIPRLLTDPAFRRTVTPAVASEPEIARFWARYESLKPAQQENEIAAPMNKLRRYLMRRGATALLGQADPPFRLRDIWKGNRIVLVAVNEALAGTETAQLIGGLICSEVFMAAQERATEKNPKKRPGFVYVDEVRRFLRLPVPLESALEISRSYGVGWALFGQGFYLFVINDTATTEINTKSKV
;
A
#
# COMPACT_ATOMS: atom_id res chain seq x y z
N GLY A 1 41.95 16.27 -31.16
CA GLY A 1 40.50 16.41 -30.99
C GLY A 1 40.20 17.37 -29.83
N GLU A 2 39.01 17.97 -29.79
CA GLU A 2 38.57 18.80 -28.68
C GLU A 2 38.02 17.91 -27.58
N ALA A 3 38.29 18.25 -26.33
CA ALA A 3 37.73 17.56 -25.16
C ALA A 3 37.16 18.57 -24.17
N VAL A 4 35.99 18.25 -23.66
CA VAL A 4 35.29 19.03 -22.62
C VAL A 4 34.88 18.08 -21.50
N GLY A 5 35.20 18.42 -20.26
CA GLY A 5 34.86 17.64 -19.09
C GLY A 5 34.27 18.52 -17.98
N LEU A 6 33.22 18.01 -17.34
CA LEU A 6 32.68 18.58 -16.10
C LEU A 6 33.12 17.72 -14.93
N GLN A 7 33.80 18.32 -13.97
CA GLN A 7 34.20 17.66 -12.73
C GLN A 7 33.41 18.22 -11.56
N VAL A 8 32.76 17.35 -10.82
CA VAL A 8 32.09 17.66 -9.55
C VAL A 8 32.83 16.95 -8.42
N VAL A 9 33.39 17.70 -7.50
CA VAL A 9 34.16 17.14 -6.37
C VAL A 9 33.43 17.47 -5.08
N LEU A 10 33.13 16.46 -4.32
CA LEU A 10 32.47 16.59 -3.02
C LEU A 10 33.51 16.74 -1.92
N GLY A 11 33.32 17.74 -1.06
CA GLY A 11 34.17 18.03 0.08
C GLY A 11 33.46 17.70 1.40
N ARG A 12 33.62 18.58 2.39
CA ARG A 12 33.08 18.38 3.74
C ARG A 12 31.58 18.45 3.77
N ALA A 13 30.98 17.63 4.62
CA ALA A 13 29.58 17.74 4.97
C ALA A 13 29.37 18.75 6.09
N HIS A 14 28.36 19.58 5.97
CA HIS A 14 27.94 20.55 6.96
C HIS A 14 26.57 20.14 7.51
N ALA A 15 26.46 20.05 8.82
CA ALA A 15 25.21 19.74 9.48
C ALA A 15 24.18 20.87 9.31
N PRO A 16 22.89 20.58 9.40
CA PRO A 16 21.84 21.59 9.44
C PRO A 16 22.10 22.63 10.53
N GLN A 17 21.85 23.91 10.21
CA GLN A 17 22.06 25.01 11.13
C GLN A 17 20.79 25.86 11.23
N ALA A 18 20.45 26.27 12.45
CA ALA A 18 19.41 27.27 12.64
C ALA A 18 19.93 28.66 12.23
N VAL A 19 19.18 29.33 11.39
CA VAL A 19 19.49 30.66 10.89
C VAL A 19 18.68 31.71 11.64
N ASN A 20 19.37 32.65 12.32
CA ASN A 20 18.73 33.75 13.01
C ASN A 20 18.05 34.73 12.02
N GLY A 21 16.98 35.39 12.47
CA GLY A 21 16.08 36.19 11.63
C GLY A 21 16.70 37.43 10.89
N ASN A 22 17.90 37.85 11.25
CA ASN A 22 18.58 38.98 10.61
C ASN A 22 19.75 38.52 9.75
N HIS A 23 19.51 38.23 8.49
CA HIS A 23 20.53 37.90 7.51
C HIS A 23 20.81 39.09 6.58
N PRO A 24 22.09 39.45 6.38
CA PRO A 24 22.47 40.42 5.37
C PRO A 24 22.14 39.92 3.97
N ASP A 25 21.78 40.79 3.07
CA ASP A 25 21.52 40.48 1.68
C ASP A 25 22.79 39.91 1.02
N PRO A 26 22.83 38.60 0.62
CA PRO A 26 23.99 38.01 -0.01
C PRO A 26 24.33 38.61 -1.37
N LEU A 27 23.37 39.24 -2.02
CA LEU A 27 23.52 39.85 -3.34
C LEU A 27 24.00 41.34 -3.27
N GLN A 28 24.08 41.94 -2.08
CA GLN A 28 24.52 43.30 -1.95
C GLN A 28 26.03 43.43 -2.31
N PRO A 29 26.39 44.29 -3.33
CA PRO A 29 27.78 44.49 -3.70
C PRO A 29 28.62 45.04 -2.53
N VAL A 30 29.88 44.58 -2.44
CA VAL A 30 30.78 45.00 -1.36
C VAL A 30 30.94 46.53 -1.29
N GLY A 31 31.06 47.23 -2.43
CA GLY A 31 31.10 48.67 -2.50
C GLY A 31 29.84 49.34 -1.92
N SER A 32 28.65 48.81 -2.18
CA SER A 32 27.40 49.29 -1.62
C SER A 32 27.31 49.08 -0.10
N LYS A 33 27.89 48.02 0.43
CA LYS A 33 27.96 47.75 1.89
C LYS A 33 28.79 48.84 2.61
N LEU A 34 29.85 49.31 1.97
CA LEU A 34 30.73 50.33 2.53
C LEU A 34 30.08 51.70 2.56
N TRP A 35 29.30 52.05 1.53
CA TRP A 35 28.69 53.39 1.40
C TRP A 35 27.28 53.50 2.00
N HIS A 36 26.51 52.43 2.01
CA HIS A 36 25.09 52.48 2.38
C HIS A 36 24.74 51.53 3.54
N GLY A 37 25.76 50.96 4.16
CA GLY A 37 25.58 49.98 5.23
C GLY A 37 25.05 48.59 4.74
N ILE A 38 24.88 47.69 5.67
CA ILE A 38 24.40 46.33 5.38
C ILE A 38 22.88 46.35 5.29
N LYS A 39 22.34 45.98 4.13
CA LYS A 39 20.89 45.78 3.95
C LYS A 39 20.50 44.36 4.34
N ASN A 40 19.36 44.20 4.99
CA ASN A 40 18.80 42.90 5.29
C ASN A 40 18.22 42.25 4.02
N ALA A 41 18.35 40.94 3.91
CA ALA A 41 17.75 40.15 2.84
C ALA A 41 16.22 40.34 2.81
N THR A 42 15.63 40.32 1.61
CA THR A 42 14.18 40.30 1.43
C THR A 42 13.55 39.09 2.10
N THR A 43 12.25 39.13 2.39
CA THR A 43 11.53 38.03 3.05
C THR A 43 11.69 36.72 2.31
N ASP A 44 11.61 36.75 0.97
CA ASP A 44 11.75 35.56 0.14
C ASP A 44 13.20 35.01 0.13
N THR A 45 14.17 35.92 0.04
CA THR A 45 15.59 35.52 0.11
C THR A 45 15.93 34.92 1.48
N ARG A 46 15.39 35.49 2.54
CA ARG A 46 15.58 35.03 3.92
C ARG A 46 14.97 33.64 4.11
N ARG A 47 13.74 33.41 3.65
CA ARG A 47 13.07 32.12 3.72
C ARG A 47 13.90 31.03 3.01
N ARG A 48 14.39 31.28 1.81
CA ARG A 48 15.23 30.34 1.07
C ARG A 48 16.56 30.06 1.76
N LEU A 49 17.20 31.08 2.34
CA LEU A 49 18.44 30.87 3.11
C LEU A 49 18.16 30.02 4.36
N GLN A 50 17.02 30.18 4.99
CA GLN A 50 16.62 29.36 6.14
C GLN A 50 16.34 27.90 5.71
N GLU A 51 15.59 27.70 4.63
CA GLU A 51 15.33 26.37 4.06
C GLU A 51 16.64 25.67 3.67
N HIS A 52 17.54 26.37 2.98
CA HIS A 52 18.85 25.85 2.59
C HIS A 52 19.76 25.52 3.79
N ALA A 53 19.74 26.32 4.83
CA ALA A 53 20.53 26.10 6.03
C ALA A 53 19.97 25.00 6.94
N ALA A 54 18.65 24.74 6.86
CA ALA A 54 17.97 23.70 7.62
C ALA A 54 18.26 22.27 7.09
N GLU A 55 18.82 22.14 5.87
CA GLU A 55 19.23 20.87 5.29
C GLU A 55 20.72 20.60 5.48
N ALA A 56 21.09 19.31 5.43
CA ALA A 56 22.50 18.92 5.37
C ALA A 56 23.10 19.36 4.03
N ARG A 57 24.27 19.97 4.05
CA ARG A 57 24.94 20.54 2.88
C ARG A 57 26.30 19.91 2.68
N LEU A 58 26.72 19.84 1.43
CA LEU A 58 28.04 19.40 1.02
C LEU A 58 28.81 20.56 0.42
N GLN A 59 30.05 20.72 0.80
CA GLN A 59 31.00 21.59 0.09
C GLN A 59 31.27 20.99 -1.28
N VAL A 60 31.13 21.76 -2.36
CA VAL A 60 31.20 21.24 -3.73
C VAL A 60 32.12 22.12 -4.57
N ALA A 61 33.02 21.51 -5.31
CA ALA A 61 33.77 22.19 -6.36
C ALA A 61 33.26 21.71 -7.74
N VAL A 62 32.72 22.62 -8.54
CA VAL A 62 32.31 22.34 -9.91
C VAL A 62 33.34 22.96 -10.85
N ARG A 63 33.98 22.16 -11.69
CA ARG A 63 35.04 22.59 -12.61
C ARG A 63 34.75 22.18 -14.04
N ILE A 64 35.01 23.10 -14.97
CA ILE A 64 34.91 22.85 -16.39
C ILE A 64 36.34 22.75 -16.92
N GLY A 65 36.75 21.55 -17.37
CA GLY A 65 38.02 21.31 -18.05
C GLY A 65 37.79 21.31 -19.58
N VAL A 66 38.63 22.02 -20.29
CA VAL A 66 38.56 22.08 -21.76
C VAL A 66 39.95 21.95 -22.35
N ASP A 67 40.05 21.07 -23.36
CA ASP A 67 41.23 20.98 -24.23
C ASP A 67 40.81 21.29 -25.67
N ALA A 68 41.42 22.31 -26.26
CA ALA A 68 41.18 22.71 -27.66
C ALA A 68 42.38 23.50 -28.18
N ALA A 69 42.56 23.51 -29.51
CA ALA A 69 43.74 24.06 -30.18
C ALA A 69 43.98 25.55 -29.90
N THR A 70 42.89 26.37 -29.88
CA THR A 70 43.01 27.83 -29.70
C THR A 70 42.40 28.31 -28.36
N ALA A 71 42.90 29.43 -27.86
CA ALA A 71 42.41 30.04 -26.64
C ALA A 71 40.95 30.49 -26.75
N GLU A 72 40.60 31.05 -27.91
CA GLU A 72 39.20 31.48 -28.22
C GLU A 72 38.25 30.29 -28.20
N ARG A 73 38.67 29.18 -28.80
CA ARG A 73 37.82 27.98 -28.83
C ARG A 73 37.65 27.38 -27.43
N ARG A 74 38.69 27.35 -26.64
CA ARG A 74 38.60 26.94 -25.19
C ARG A 74 37.63 27.82 -24.44
N ALA A 75 37.72 29.15 -24.62
CA ALA A 75 36.80 30.10 -23.97
C ALA A 75 35.34 29.86 -24.41
N ALA A 76 35.10 29.67 -25.71
CA ALA A 76 33.75 29.42 -26.25
C ALA A 76 33.14 28.13 -25.65
N LEU A 77 33.91 27.05 -25.56
CA LEU A 77 33.47 25.77 -24.97
C LEU A 77 33.16 25.92 -23.47
N VAL A 78 34.02 26.63 -22.71
CA VAL A 78 33.77 26.91 -21.29
C VAL A 78 32.50 27.73 -21.11
N HIS A 79 32.30 28.78 -21.91
CA HIS A 79 31.09 29.60 -21.83
C HIS A 79 29.83 28.84 -22.24
N GLY A 80 29.90 27.93 -23.19
CA GLY A 80 28.79 27.06 -23.57
C GLY A 80 28.32 26.17 -22.42
N VAL A 81 29.25 25.47 -21.77
CA VAL A 81 28.92 24.64 -20.60
C VAL A 81 28.44 25.49 -19.43
N PHE A 82 29.13 26.62 -19.17
CA PHE A 82 28.73 27.52 -18.08
C PHE A 82 27.33 28.12 -18.32
N GLY A 83 26.96 28.43 -19.56
CA GLY A 83 25.64 28.92 -19.89
C GLY A 83 24.51 27.94 -19.53
N SER A 84 24.77 26.65 -19.68
CA SER A 84 23.84 25.59 -19.24
C SER A 84 23.75 25.52 -17.71
N LEU A 85 24.89 25.60 -17.02
CA LEU A 85 24.93 25.61 -15.55
C LEU A 85 24.33 26.88 -14.96
N HIS A 86 24.48 28.01 -15.63
CA HIS A 86 23.95 29.31 -15.15
C HIS A 86 22.43 29.33 -15.04
N ARG A 87 21.73 28.47 -15.79
CA ARG A 87 20.26 28.27 -15.64
C ARG A 87 19.87 27.69 -14.28
N LEU A 88 20.80 27.10 -13.55
CA LEU A 88 20.60 26.58 -12.19
C LEU A 88 20.74 27.69 -11.14
N SER A 89 21.06 28.92 -11.53
CA SER A 89 21.10 30.07 -10.62
C SER A 89 19.69 30.36 -10.07
N ALA A 90 19.60 30.54 -8.76
CA ALA A 90 18.37 30.83 -8.05
C ALA A 90 18.47 32.17 -7.32
N ILE A 91 17.35 32.68 -6.82
CA ILE A 91 17.33 33.89 -5.98
C ILE A 91 18.25 33.62 -4.76
N GLY A 92 19.27 34.48 -4.61
CA GLY A 92 20.27 34.37 -3.53
C GLY A 92 21.51 33.55 -3.87
N VAL A 93 21.53 32.81 -5.00
CA VAL A 93 22.69 32.06 -5.46
C VAL A 93 23.09 32.47 -6.87
N GLN A 94 24.28 33.09 -7.00
CA GLN A 94 24.87 33.43 -8.31
C GLN A 94 26.07 32.55 -8.59
N LEU A 95 26.01 31.81 -9.70
CA LEU A 95 27.17 31.09 -10.20
C LEU A 95 28.12 32.07 -10.92
N ARG A 96 29.39 32.05 -10.56
CA ARG A 96 30.43 32.86 -11.22
C ARG A 96 31.54 31.96 -11.72
N LEU A 97 31.99 32.21 -12.92
CA LEU A 97 33.13 31.55 -13.50
C LEU A 97 34.42 32.13 -12.96
N VAL A 98 35.25 31.28 -12.36
CA VAL A 98 36.55 31.63 -11.84
C VAL A 98 37.63 30.85 -12.59
N ARG A 99 38.71 31.51 -13.03
CA ARG A 99 39.81 30.82 -13.72
C ARG A 99 40.69 30.13 -12.72
N GLU A 100 40.90 28.82 -12.90
CA GLU A 100 41.81 28.02 -12.09
C GLU A 100 42.91 27.36 -12.98
N GLY A 101 44.04 27.03 -12.39
CA GLY A 101 45.11 26.30 -13.08
C GLY A 101 44.73 24.80 -13.27
N PRO A 102 45.26 24.16 -14.32
CA PRO A 102 44.95 22.75 -14.65
C PRO A 102 45.36 21.75 -13.55
N ALA A 103 46.27 22.12 -12.67
CA ALA A 103 46.66 21.30 -11.53
C ALA A 103 45.52 21.03 -10.56
N ARG A 104 44.60 22.00 -10.41
CA ARG A 104 43.42 21.86 -9.56
C ARG A 104 42.39 20.84 -10.10
N LEU A 105 42.22 20.80 -11.41
CA LEU A 105 41.40 19.81 -12.05
C LEU A 105 41.97 18.39 -11.83
N ARG A 106 43.29 18.24 -11.98
CA ARG A 106 43.97 16.96 -11.79
C ARG A 106 44.01 16.49 -10.33
N SER A 107 44.07 17.41 -9.38
CA SER A 107 44.08 17.04 -7.94
C SER A 107 42.71 16.55 -7.43
N ALA A 108 41.64 16.80 -8.15
CA ALA A 108 40.26 16.46 -7.77
C ALA A 108 39.94 16.84 -6.30
N SER A 109 40.45 18.00 -5.84
CA SER A 109 40.27 18.48 -4.47
C SER A 109 39.16 19.50 -4.36
N ALA A 110 38.29 19.38 -3.36
CA ALA A 110 37.32 20.38 -2.99
C ALA A 110 37.88 21.46 -2.04
N ALA A 111 39.18 21.41 -1.72
CA ALA A 111 39.82 22.46 -0.90
C ALA A 111 39.63 23.84 -1.55
N HIS A 112 39.22 24.81 -0.74
CA HIS A 112 38.89 26.17 -1.15
C HIS A 112 37.61 26.29 -2.06
N ALA A 113 36.77 25.28 -2.14
CA ALA A 113 35.44 25.42 -2.76
C ALA A 113 34.54 26.27 -1.85
N HIS A 114 33.88 27.25 -2.44
CA HIS A 114 32.98 28.16 -1.72
C HIS A 114 31.50 27.82 -1.97
N LEU A 115 31.22 26.79 -2.78
CA LEU A 115 29.87 26.38 -3.08
C LEU A 115 29.44 25.32 -2.08
N GLU A 116 28.35 25.57 -1.40
CA GLU A 116 27.66 24.59 -0.54
C GLU A 116 26.30 24.25 -1.17
N LEU A 117 26.07 22.97 -1.38
CA LEU A 117 24.84 22.48 -2.00
C LEU A 117 24.18 21.44 -1.10
N THR A 118 22.85 21.50 -1.04
CA THR A 118 22.04 20.41 -0.49
C THR A 118 22.04 19.23 -1.44
N ALA A 119 21.66 18.04 -0.98
CA ALA A 119 21.53 16.87 -1.85
C ALA A 119 20.58 17.12 -3.04
N ARG A 120 19.52 17.89 -2.80
CA ARG A 120 18.53 18.27 -3.81
C ARG A 120 19.10 19.14 -4.91
N GLU A 121 19.98 20.07 -4.55
CA GLU A 121 20.65 20.97 -5.52
C GLU A 121 21.81 20.28 -6.24
N LEU A 122 22.45 19.31 -5.58
CA LEU A 122 23.57 18.56 -6.15
C LEU A 122 23.12 17.55 -7.21
N THR A 123 22.00 16.87 -6.99
CA THR A 123 21.49 15.79 -7.87
C THR A 123 21.42 16.22 -9.35
N PRO A 124 20.87 17.38 -9.74
CA PRO A 124 20.87 17.80 -11.14
C PRO A 124 22.25 18.06 -11.72
N LEU A 125 23.23 18.47 -10.87
CA LEU A 125 24.58 18.73 -11.31
C LEU A 125 25.41 17.46 -11.58
N LEU A 126 25.03 16.34 -10.97
CA LEU A 126 25.71 15.07 -11.19
C LEU A 126 25.46 14.48 -12.57
N GLY A 127 24.44 15.00 -13.28
CA GLY A 127 24.14 14.58 -14.65
C GLY A 127 23.78 13.10 -14.77
N TRP A 128 23.34 12.46 -13.67
CA TRP A 128 22.89 11.07 -13.74
C TRP A 128 21.67 10.99 -14.63
N PRO A 129 21.73 10.18 -15.69
CA PRO A 129 20.58 9.98 -16.55
C PRO A 129 19.44 9.36 -15.74
N LEU A 130 18.43 10.17 -15.45
CA LEU A 130 17.18 9.72 -14.82
C LEU A 130 16.19 9.49 -15.97
N GLY A 131 16.05 8.24 -16.43
CA GLY A 131 15.02 7.89 -17.40
C GLY A 131 15.55 7.12 -18.63
N GLU A 132 14.64 6.90 -19.58
CA GLU A 132 14.81 6.08 -20.78
C GLU A 132 15.64 6.76 -21.90
N HIS A 133 16.19 7.95 -21.66
CA HIS A 133 16.92 8.69 -22.69
C HIS A 133 18.40 8.34 -22.66
N ASP A 134 18.87 7.70 -23.71
CA ASP A 134 20.30 7.54 -23.99
C ASP A 134 20.93 8.91 -24.24
N LEU A 135 21.83 9.29 -23.36
CA LEU A 135 22.64 10.50 -23.57
C LEU A 135 23.83 10.14 -24.47
N PRO A 136 24.03 10.81 -25.62
CA PRO A 136 25.15 10.53 -26.50
C PRO A 136 26.48 10.65 -25.78
N GLY A 137 27.31 9.59 -25.81
CA GLY A 137 28.63 9.57 -25.19
C GLY A 137 28.67 9.31 -23.69
N VAL A 138 27.54 9.00 -23.09
CA VAL A 138 27.47 8.54 -21.69
C VAL A 138 26.92 7.12 -21.69
N ASP A 139 27.75 6.16 -21.30
CA ASP A 139 27.24 4.83 -21.04
C ASP A 139 26.16 4.92 -19.96
N PRO A 140 24.99 4.33 -20.17
CA PRO A 140 23.95 4.34 -19.15
C PRO A 140 24.56 3.77 -17.85
N LEU A 141 24.47 4.53 -16.76
CA LEU A 141 24.89 4.12 -15.43
C LEU A 141 23.95 2.99 -14.96
N HIS A 142 24.12 1.83 -15.58
CA HIS A 142 23.51 0.63 -15.04
C HIS A 142 24.25 0.30 -13.75
N PRO A 143 23.55 0.16 -12.63
CA PRO A 143 24.16 -0.41 -11.44
C PRO A 143 24.84 -1.71 -11.86
N LYS A 144 26.05 -1.96 -11.34
CA LYS A 144 26.82 -3.16 -11.66
C LYS A 144 25.90 -4.38 -11.63
N ARG A 145 25.67 -5.00 -12.79
CA ARG A 145 24.82 -6.18 -12.87
C ARG A 145 25.47 -7.30 -12.07
N LEU A 146 24.87 -7.60 -10.93
CA LEU A 146 25.29 -8.72 -10.10
C LEU A 146 24.48 -9.96 -10.50
N PRO A 147 25.10 -11.14 -10.51
CA PRO A 147 24.36 -12.37 -10.69
C PRO A 147 23.34 -12.52 -9.56
N ALA A 148 22.18 -13.06 -9.88
CA ALA A 148 21.16 -13.36 -8.88
C ALA A 148 21.77 -14.28 -7.79
N PRO A 149 21.51 -14.00 -6.49
CA PRO A 149 21.99 -14.85 -5.42
C PRO A 149 21.54 -16.30 -5.61
N THR A 150 22.40 -17.26 -5.24
CA THR A 150 22.06 -18.71 -5.33
C THR A 150 20.89 -19.12 -4.45
N ALA A 151 20.57 -18.30 -3.45
CA ALA A 151 19.41 -18.49 -2.57
C ALA A 151 18.07 -18.21 -3.24
N VAL A 152 18.04 -17.58 -4.41
CA VAL A 152 16.81 -17.30 -5.17
C VAL A 152 16.40 -18.59 -5.87
N SER A 153 15.17 -19.04 -5.61
CA SER A 153 14.61 -20.24 -6.24
C SER A 153 14.47 -20.06 -7.75
N SER A 154 14.92 -21.05 -8.50
CA SER A 154 14.73 -21.10 -9.96
C SER A 154 13.55 -21.96 -10.41
N SER A 155 12.84 -22.59 -9.47
CA SER A 155 11.82 -23.62 -9.78
C SER A 155 10.42 -23.25 -9.28
N GLU A 156 10.29 -22.37 -8.30
CA GLU A 156 8.99 -22.00 -7.73
C GLU A 156 8.71 -20.53 -7.95
N SER A 157 7.47 -20.21 -8.31
CA SER A 157 6.96 -18.81 -8.40
C SER A 157 7.91 -17.90 -9.14
N VAL A 158 8.33 -18.33 -10.33
CA VAL A 158 9.21 -17.59 -11.22
C VAL A 158 8.46 -16.34 -11.72
N PHE A 159 9.10 -15.18 -11.64
CA PHE A 159 8.55 -13.89 -12.07
C PHE A 159 9.52 -13.05 -12.90
N ALA A 160 10.76 -13.48 -13.05
CA ALA A 160 11.78 -12.77 -13.81
C ALA A 160 12.87 -13.72 -14.32
N VAL A 161 13.68 -13.21 -15.23
CA VAL A 161 14.90 -13.86 -15.70
C VAL A 161 16.08 -12.96 -15.42
N GLY A 162 17.13 -13.54 -14.84
CA GLY A 162 18.36 -12.80 -14.56
C GLY A 162 19.08 -12.41 -15.86
N THR A 163 19.37 -11.12 -16.03
CA THR A 163 20.08 -10.56 -17.19
C THR A 163 21.55 -10.28 -16.92
N SER A 164 22.13 -10.83 -15.85
CA SER A 164 23.56 -10.70 -15.54
C SER A 164 24.41 -11.44 -16.57
N PRO A 165 25.71 -11.09 -16.71
CA PRO A 165 26.61 -11.84 -17.56
C PRO A 165 26.61 -13.33 -17.20
N GLY A 166 26.34 -14.19 -18.18
CA GLY A 166 26.25 -15.65 -18.01
C GLY A 166 24.93 -16.20 -18.55
N PRO A 167 24.66 -17.51 -18.36
CA PRO A 167 23.41 -18.10 -18.78
C PRO A 167 22.22 -17.47 -18.06
N GLU A 168 21.15 -17.19 -18.80
CA GLU A 168 19.88 -16.71 -18.22
C GLU A 168 19.38 -17.70 -17.15
N ARG A 169 19.00 -17.17 -16.02
CA ARG A 169 18.46 -17.96 -14.92
C ARG A 169 17.08 -17.46 -14.53
N PRO A 170 16.09 -18.34 -14.42
CA PRO A 170 14.81 -17.95 -13.85
C PRO A 170 14.99 -17.51 -12.40
N ILE A 171 14.30 -16.42 -12.05
CA ILE A 171 14.29 -15.82 -10.71
C ILE A 171 12.91 -16.03 -10.13
N GLY A 172 12.85 -16.77 -9.03
CA GLY A 172 11.60 -17.05 -8.32
C GLY A 172 11.79 -16.99 -6.80
N VAL A 173 10.69 -17.07 -6.08
CA VAL A 173 10.70 -17.07 -4.61
C VAL A 173 10.00 -18.33 -4.10
N ALA A 174 10.74 -19.16 -3.39
CA ALA A 174 10.19 -20.40 -2.82
C ALA A 174 9.02 -20.10 -1.87
N ALA A 175 8.01 -20.96 -1.87
CA ALA A 175 6.82 -20.81 -1.04
C ALA A 175 7.14 -20.60 0.45
N LYS A 176 8.13 -21.31 0.99
CA LYS A 176 8.60 -21.17 2.37
C LYS A 176 9.09 -19.73 2.72
N ASN A 177 9.59 -19.00 1.72
CA ASN A 177 10.03 -17.61 1.89
C ASN A 177 8.87 -16.64 1.71
N ARG A 178 7.90 -16.96 0.83
CA ARG A 178 6.71 -16.13 0.59
C ARG A 178 5.71 -16.12 1.75
N ILE A 179 5.80 -17.07 2.69
CA ILE A 179 5.06 -16.99 3.97
C ILE A 179 5.44 -15.72 4.74
N SER A 180 6.64 -15.16 4.51
CA SER A 180 7.05 -13.86 5.10
C SER A 180 6.45 -12.65 4.39
N HIS A 181 5.44 -12.88 3.57
CA HIS A 181 4.69 -11.92 2.75
C HIS A 181 5.51 -11.33 1.60
N ALA A 182 4.80 -10.74 0.65
CA ALA A 182 5.40 -10.04 -0.47
C ALA A 182 4.60 -8.76 -0.77
N SER A 183 5.31 -7.68 -1.08
CA SER A 183 4.72 -6.47 -1.60
C SER A 183 5.26 -6.21 -3.00
N VAL A 184 4.35 -6.11 -3.98
CA VAL A 184 4.69 -5.89 -5.39
C VAL A 184 4.16 -4.53 -5.81
N LEU A 185 5.08 -3.61 -6.06
CA LEU A 185 4.76 -2.22 -6.35
C LEU A 185 5.16 -1.86 -7.79
N GLY A 186 4.32 -1.08 -8.43
CA GLY A 186 4.59 -0.57 -9.77
C GLY A 186 3.40 0.23 -10.31
N PRO A 187 3.62 1.15 -11.25
CA PRO A 187 2.54 1.93 -11.86
C PRO A 187 1.55 1.05 -12.62
N THR A 188 0.41 1.61 -12.99
CA THR A 188 -0.56 0.95 -13.87
C THR A 188 0.10 0.60 -15.21
N GLY A 189 -0.15 -0.59 -15.74
CA GLY A 189 0.45 -1.06 -16.99
C GLY A 189 1.89 -1.58 -16.87
N SER A 190 2.47 -1.65 -15.67
CA SER A 190 3.83 -2.21 -15.46
C SER A 190 3.92 -3.74 -15.51
N GLY A 191 2.84 -4.43 -15.82
CA GLY A 191 2.81 -5.90 -15.91
C GLY A 191 2.74 -6.62 -14.56
N LYS A 192 2.48 -5.95 -13.43
CA LYS A 192 2.42 -6.59 -12.10
C LYS A 192 1.52 -7.83 -12.06
N THR A 193 0.34 -7.72 -12.64
CA THR A 193 -0.65 -8.80 -12.64
C THR A 193 -0.19 -9.96 -13.51
N GLU A 194 0.22 -9.69 -14.75
CA GLU A 194 0.61 -10.72 -15.71
C GLU A 194 1.98 -11.34 -15.42
N ALA A 195 2.97 -10.53 -15.02
CA ALA A 195 4.35 -10.99 -14.84
C ALA A 195 4.64 -11.58 -13.45
N VAL A 196 3.86 -11.21 -12.42
CA VAL A 196 4.13 -11.64 -11.04
C VAL A 196 2.93 -12.34 -10.42
N LEU A 197 1.76 -11.67 -10.36
CA LEU A 197 0.59 -12.19 -9.65
C LEU A 197 0.13 -13.52 -10.25
N VAL A 198 -0.19 -13.55 -11.54
CA VAL A 198 -0.74 -14.74 -12.20
C VAL A 198 0.27 -15.90 -12.20
N PRO A 199 1.55 -15.74 -12.55
CA PRO A 199 2.54 -16.80 -12.43
C PRO A 199 2.67 -17.39 -11.02
N TRP A 200 2.66 -16.53 -9.98
CA TRP A 200 2.73 -17.00 -8.60
C TRP A 200 1.47 -17.77 -8.19
N LEU A 201 0.32 -17.22 -8.51
CA LEU A 201 -0.98 -17.82 -8.22
C LEU A 201 -1.12 -19.18 -8.89
N LEU A 202 -0.82 -19.31 -10.19
CA LEU A 202 -0.84 -20.58 -10.91
C LEU A 202 0.19 -21.58 -10.36
N SER A 203 1.37 -21.11 -9.96
CA SER A 203 2.38 -21.97 -9.31
C SER A 203 1.86 -22.60 -8.02
N ASP A 204 1.12 -21.83 -7.20
CA ASP A 204 0.52 -22.33 -5.96
C ASP A 204 -0.66 -23.26 -6.22
N MET A 205 -1.51 -22.93 -7.18
CA MET A 205 -2.64 -23.78 -7.58
C MET A 205 -2.16 -25.15 -8.07
N ARG A 206 -1.12 -25.18 -8.93
CA ARG A 206 -0.51 -26.41 -9.45
C ARG A 206 0.20 -27.23 -8.37
N ALA A 207 0.75 -26.54 -7.36
CA ALA A 207 1.32 -27.19 -6.19
C ALA A 207 0.25 -27.61 -5.15
N SER A 208 -1.03 -27.57 -5.50
CA SER A 208 -2.17 -27.92 -4.64
C SER A 208 -2.20 -27.16 -3.31
N ARG A 209 -1.69 -25.93 -3.30
CA ARG A 209 -1.77 -25.03 -2.14
C ARG A 209 -3.12 -24.30 -2.15
N PRO A 210 -3.75 -24.11 -0.99
CA PRO A 210 -4.93 -23.26 -0.92
C PRO A 210 -4.58 -21.80 -1.19
N VAL A 211 -5.41 -21.14 -2.01
CA VAL A 211 -5.20 -19.76 -2.41
C VAL A 211 -6.49 -18.96 -2.35
N CYS A 212 -6.36 -17.66 -2.00
CA CYS A 212 -7.42 -16.68 -2.14
C CYS A 212 -6.91 -15.54 -3.00
N PHE A 213 -7.57 -15.25 -4.11
CA PHE A 213 -7.24 -14.11 -4.96
C PHE A 213 -8.39 -13.12 -5.00
N ILE A 214 -8.12 -11.87 -4.62
CA ILE A 214 -9.09 -10.78 -4.56
C ILE A 214 -8.73 -9.72 -5.61
N ASP A 215 -9.62 -9.55 -6.60
CA ASP A 215 -9.44 -8.64 -7.72
C ASP A 215 -10.58 -7.61 -7.77
N PRO A 216 -10.27 -6.29 -7.64
CA PRO A 216 -11.26 -5.22 -7.70
C PRO A 216 -11.86 -4.98 -9.08
N LYS A 217 -11.23 -5.47 -10.12
CA LYS A 217 -11.65 -5.26 -11.51
C LYS A 217 -12.35 -6.49 -12.11
N GLY A 218 -12.11 -7.67 -11.56
CA GLY A 218 -12.58 -8.95 -12.06
C GLY A 218 -11.80 -9.50 -13.25
N GLN A 219 -11.10 -8.66 -14.01
CA GLN A 219 -10.37 -9.05 -15.22
C GLN A 219 -9.25 -10.05 -14.95
N GLY A 220 -8.53 -9.91 -13.83
CA GLY A 220 -7.50 -10.84 -13.42
C GLY A 220 -8.07 -12.20 -13.06
N VAL A 221 -9.26 -12.23 -12.44
CA VAL A 221 -9.98 -13.48 -12.15
C VAL A 221 -10.44 -14.15 -13.44
N GLU A 222 -11.04 -13.41 -14.38
CA GLU A 222 -11.42 -13.95 -15.69
C GLU A 222 -10.21 -14.55 -16.41
N TYR A 223 -9.10 -13.82 -16.46
CA TYR A 223 -7.87 -14.31 -17.09
C TYR A 223 -7.33 -15.58 -16.41
N VAL A 224 -7.42 -15.67 -15.09
CA VAL A 224 -7.01 -16.89 -14.35
C VAL A 224 -7.92 -18.05 -14.68
N LEU A 225 -9.24 -17.83 -14.74
CA LEU A 225 -10.22 -18.89 -15.09
C LEU A 225 -9.94 -19.51 -16.46
N ASP A 226 -9.53 -18.70 -17.45
CA ASP A 226 -9.16 -19.16 -18.80
C ASP A 226 -7.90 -20.05 -18.82
N LEU A 227 -7.06 -19.95 -17.80
CA LEU A 227 -5.80 -20.69 -17.69
C LEU A 227 -5.89 -21.98 -16.86
N LEU A 228 -7.05 -22.25 -16.24
CA LEU A 228 -7.22 -23.40 -15.36
C LEU A 228 -7.38 -24.70 -16.15
N THR A 229 -6.82 -25.76 -15.61
CA THR A 229 -7.13 -27.14 -16.02
C THR A 229 -8.46 -27.60 -15.43
N PHE A 230 -9.04 -28.68 -15.94
CA PHE A 230 -10.27 -29.27 -15.38
C PHE A 230 -10.11 -29.65 -13.90
N GLU A 231 -8.96 -30.22 -13.52
CA GLU A 231 -8.68 -30.59 -12.12
C GLU A 231 -8.58 -29.38 -11.19
N GLU A 232 -8.08 -28.27 -11.71
CA GLU A 232 -8.01 -27.01 -10.97
C GLU A 232 -9.38 -26.38 -10.85
N ALA A 233 -10.21 -26.43 -11.90
CA ALA A 233 -11.56 -25.88 -11.93
C ALA A 233 -12.47 -26.52 -10.86
N ASP A 234 -12.36 -27.82 -10.62
CA ASP A 234 -13.14 -28.53 -9.58
C ASP A 234 -12.83 -28.03 -8.15
N ARG A 235 -11.72 -27.35 -7.97
CA ARG A 235 -11.31 -26.77 -6.68
C ARG A 235 -11.71 -25.31 -6.51
N VAL A 236 -12.23 -24.68 -7.58
CA VAL A 236 -12.58 -23.24 -7.58
C VAL A 236 -13.85 -23.00 -6.78
N VAL A 237 -13.81 -21.94 -6.00
CA VAL A 237 -14.98 -21.26 -5.42
C VAL A 237 -14.94 -19.83 -5.90
N LEU A 238 -15.92 -19.43 -6.68
CA LEU A 238 -16.00 -18.09 -7.26
C LEU A 238 -16.98 -17.22 -6.47
N TYR A 239 -16.49 -16.11 -5.97
CA TYR A 239 -17.29 -15.03 -5.40
C TYR A 239 -17.36 -13.87 -6.39
N ASP A 240 -18.48 -13.74 -7.08
CA ASP A 240 -18.73 -12.67 -8.05
C ASP A 240 -20.08 -12.01 -7.83
N PRO A 241 -20.14 -10.89 -7.12
CA PRO A 241 -21.38 -10.16 -6.92
C PRO A 241 -21.91 -9.46 -8.20
N SER A 242 -21.17 -9.50 -9.31
CA SER A 242 -21.65 -8.99 -10.60
C SER A 242 -22.49 -10.04 -11.35
N ASP A 243 -22.31 -11.33 -11.03
CA ASP A 243 -23.11 -12.45 -11.55
C ASP A 243 -23.86 -13.16 -10.42
N PRO A 244 -25.10 -12.71 -10.10
CA PRO A 244 -25.86 -13.25 -8.99
C PRO A 244 -26.29 -14.71 -9.18
N ASP A 245 -26.28 -15.22 -10.40
CA ASP A 245 -26.73 -16.57 -10.71
C ASP A 245 -25.61 -17.62 -10.57
N SER A 246 -24.34 -17.21 -10.67
CA SER A 246 -23.15 -18.07 -10.59
C SER A 246 -22.34 -17.93 -9.29
N THR A 247 -22.59 -16.89 -8.50
CA THR A 247 -21.76 -16.62 -7.30
C THR A 247 -21.98 -17.66 -6.21
N ALA A 248 -20.88 -18.13 -5.61
CA ALA A 248 -20.93 -18.91 -4.39
C ALA A 248 -21.44 -18.05 -3.21
N GLY A 249 -22.05 -18.69 -2.22
CA GLY A 249 -22.48 -18.03 -0.99
C GLY A 249 -21.32 -17.77 -0.05
N PHE A 250 -21.41 -16.64 0.66
CA PHE A 250 -20.49 -16.26 1.72
C PHE A 250 -21.25 -15.71 2.92
N ASN A 251 -21.17 -16.38 4.05
CA ASN A 251 -21.78 -15.94 5.29
C ASN A 251 -20.75 -15.55 6.34
N PRO A 252 -20.41 -14.26 6.48
CA PRO A 252 -19.46 -13.80 7.49
C PRO A 252 -20.01 -13.88 8.92
N LEU A 253 -21.33 -14.08 9.09
CA LEU A 253 -22.00 -14.12 10.39
C LEU A 253 -22.06 -15.55 10.98
N ASP A 254 -21.59 -16.55 10.27
CA ASP A 254 -21.54 -17.92 10.80
C ASP A 254 -20.54 -18.06 11.94
N ALA A 255 -21.03 -18.03 13.16
CA ALA A 255 -20.24 -18.16 14.38
C ALA A 255 -20.16 -19.61 14.92
N ARG A 256 -20.66 -20.62 14.18
CA ARG A 256 -20.60 -22.02 14.65
C ARG A 256 -19.17 -22.48 14.88
N GLY A 257 -18.87 -22.92 16.10
CA GLY A 257 -17.52 -23.33 16.52
C GLY A 257 -16.49 -22.19 16.56
N ARG A 258 -16.94 -20.94 16.73
CA ARG A 258 -16.12 -19.74 16.90
C ARG A 258 -16.63 -18.91 18.06
N ASP A 259 -15.83 -17.92 18.47
CA ASP A 259 -16.30 -16.87 19.36
C ASP A 259 -17.20 -15.90 18.58
N ALA A 260 -18.47 -15.80 18.99
CA ALA A 260 -19.45 -14.90 18.38
C ALA A 260 -19.06 -13.42 18.52
N TYR A 261 -18.35 -13.06 19.59
CA TYR A 261 -17.83 -11.71 19.78
C TYR A 261 -16.76 -11.37 18.74
N ALA A 262 -15.81 -12.27 18.50
CA ALA A 262 -14.77 -12.07 17.48
C ALA A 262 -15.37 -11.93 16.07
N VAL A 263 -16.43 -12.68 15.77
CA VAL A 263 -17.18 -12.57 14.51
C VAL A 263 -17.85 -11.20 14.40
N ALA A 264 -18.55 -10.75 15.44
CA ALA A 264 -19.21 -9.46 15.46
C ALA A 264 -18.22 -8.29 15.35
N ASP A 265 -17.12 -8.33 16.07
CA ASP A 265 -16.04 -7.33 16.04
C ASP A 265 -15.42 -7.22 14.63
N SER A 266 -15.17 -8.35 14.01
CA SER A 266 -14.61 -8.44 12.65
C SER A 266 -15.52 -7.77 11.61
N ILE A 267 -16.82 -8.10 11.63
CA ILE A 267 -17.81 -7.50 10.74
C ILE A 267 -17.93 -6.00 10.99
N LEU A 268 -18.02 -5.59 12.26
CA LEU A 268 -18.16 -4.19 12.63
C LEU A 268 -16.95 -3.35 12.20
N ALA A 269 -15.73 -3.87 12.33
CA ALA A 269 -14.51 -3.21 11.89
C ALA A 269 -14.55 -2.91 10.38
N VAL A 270 -15.03 -3.86 9.58
CA VAL A 270 -15.20 -3.65 8.13
C VAL A 270 -16.28 -2.61 7.85
N PHE A 271 -17.45 -2.70 8.47
CA PHE A 271 -18.52 -1.70 8.30
C PHE A 271 -18.04 -0.29 8.68
N LYS A 272 -17.35 -0.15 9.81
CA LYS A 272 -16.80 1.13 10.27
C LYS A 272 -15.80 1.72 9.29
N SER A 273 -14.96 0.89 8.70
CA SER A 273 -13.99 1.32 7.70
C SER A 273 -14.62 1.75 6.38
N VAL A 274 -15.63 1.01 5.90
CA VAL A 274 -16.30 1.30 4.62
C VAL A 274 -17.19 2.52 4.74
N PHE A 275 -17.91 2.66 5.87
CA PHE A 275 -18.88 3.72 6.11
C PHE A 275 -18.38 4.80 7.07
N ALA A 276 -17.07 5.07 7.09
CA ALA A 276 -16.45 6.02 8.01
C ALA A 276 -17.13 7.41 7.97
N ALA A 277 -17.52 7.88 6.80
CA ALA A 277 -18.32 9.09 6.66
C ALA A 277 -19.74 8.86 7.25
N GLY A 278 -20.04 9.54 8.35
CA GLY A 278 -21.32 9.40 9.05
C GLY A 278 -21.43 8.16 9.93
N TRP A 279 -20.30 7.57 10.34
CA TRP A 279 -20.26 6.59 11.41
C TRP A 279 -20.33 7.29 12.76
N GLY A 280 -21.22 6.88 13.61
CA GLY A 280 -21.37 7.46 14.94
C GLY A 280 -21.63 6.39 16.01
N PRO A 281 -21.46 6.73 17.30
CA PRO A 281 -21.60 5.76 18.39
C PRO A 281 -22.92 4.99 18.38
N ARG A 282 -24.04 5.68 18.04
CA ARG A 282 -25.35 5.05 17.95
C ARG A 282 -25.43 4.01 16.82
N THR A 283 -24.86 4.30 15.67
CA THR A 283 -24.79 3.33 14.55
C THR A 283 -23.96 2.12 14.92
N GLU A 284 -22.83 2.35 15.60
CA GLU A 284 -21.94 1.31 16.10
C GLU A 284 -22.65 0.39 17.09
N ASP A 285 -23.32 0.96 18.09
CA ASP A 285 -24.05 0.25 19.14
C ASP A 285 -25.18 -0.64 18.55
N ILE A 286 -26.00 -0.09 17.67
CA ILE A 286 -27.09 -0.82 17.02
C ILE A 286 -26.58 -1.97 16.15
N LEU A 287 -25.58 -1.71 15.31
CA LEU A 287 -25.04 -2.74 14.43
C LEU A 287 -24.30 -3.83 15.21
N TYR A 288 -23.57 -3.45 16.27
CA TYR A 288 -22.90 -4.41 17.13
C TYR A 288 -23.91 -5.31 17.86
N ALA A 289 -24.90 -4.71 18.53
CA ALA A 289 -25.93 -5.47 19.22
C ALA A 289 -26.68 -6.42 18.27
N SER A 290 -27.02 -5.94 17.07
CA SER A 290 -27.72 -6.75 16.08
C SER A 290 -26.87 -7.92 15.58
N THR A 291 -25.61 -7.64 15.19
CA THR A 291 -24.68 -8.64 14.66
C THR A 291 -24.38 -9.71 15.69
N LEU A 292 -24.06 -9.29 16.92
CA LEU A 292 -23.74 -10.22 18.01
C LEU A 292 -24.96 -11.08 18.39
N THR A 293 -26.16 -10.50 18.43
CA THR A 293 -27.40 -11.23 18.73
C THR A 293 -27.66 -12.33 17.72
N LEU A 294 -27.56 -12.01 16.42
CA LEU A 294 -27.74 -12.98 15.34
C LEU A 294 -26.65 -14.05 15.34
N ALA A 295 -25.40 -13.68 15.60
CA ALA A 295 -24.29 -14.63 15.69
C ALA A 295 -24.50 -15.65 16.83
N ILE A 296 -24.87 -15.19 18.04
CA ILE A 296 -25.14 -16.05 19.19
C ILE A 296 -26.35 -16.94 18.97
N ASP A 297 -27.47 -16.39 18.43
CA ASP A 297 -28.67 -17.18 18.16
C ASP A 297 -28.39 -18.24 17.09
N GLY A 298 -27.73 -17.88 16.00
CA GLY A 298 -27.34 -18.82 14.96
C GLY A 298 -26.42 -19.93 15.45
N GLN A 299 -25.48 -19.60 16.33
CA GLN A 299 -24.60 -20.56 16.96
C GLN A 299 -25.35 -21.55 17.88
N ARG A 300 -26.28 -21.05 18.71
CA ARG A 300 -27.08 -21.87 19.63
C ARG A 300 -28.04 -22.81 18.92
N ARG A 301 -28.58 -22.39 17.79
CA ARG A 301 -29.53 -23.19 16.99
C ARG A 301 -28.86 -24.07 15.95
N GLU A 302 -27.55 -23.98 15.79
CA GLU A 302 -26.80 -24.60 14.67
C GLU A 302 -27.36 -24.20 13.28
N LEU A 303 -28.06 -23.06 13.23
CA LEU A 303 -28.69 -22.49 12.04
C LEU A 303 -28.26 -21.03 11.92
N PRO A 304 -27.24 -20.73 11.11
CA PRO A 304 -26.71 -19.38 11.03
C PRO A 304 -27.72 -18.41 10.43
N HIS A 305 -27.74 -17.20 10.95
CA HIS A 305 -28.35 -16.03 10.31
C HIS A 305 -27.39 -15.41 9.31
N THR A 306 -27.90 -14.52 8.47
CA THR A 306 -27.12 -13.75 7.51
C THR A 306 -27.13 -12.25 7.85
N LEU A 307 -26.26 -11.47 7.19
CA LEU A 307 -26.33 -10.00 7.31
C LEU A 307 -27.66 -9.41 6.79
N LEU A 308 -28.41 -10.18 5.98
CA LEU A 308 -29.72 -9.78 5.48
C LEU A 308 -30.80 -9.82 6.58
N ASP A 309 -30.55 -10.52 7.68
CA ASP A 309 -31.47 -10.59 8.82
C ASP A 309 -31.37 -9.38 9.77
N ILE A 310 -30.29 -8.57 9.67
CA ILE A 310 -30.15 -7.38 10.52
C ILE A 310 -31.32 -6.39 10.35
N PRO A 311 -31.73 -5.99 9.13
CA PRO A 311 -32.92 -5.15 8.95
C PRO A 311 -34.16 -5.76 9.55
N ARG A 312 -34.37 -7.05 9.36
CA ARG A 312 -35.53 -7.77 9.89
C ARG A 312 -35.53 -7.77 11.42
N LEU A 313 -34.37 -8.02 12.05
CA LEU A 313 -34.22 -7.94 13.51
C LEU A 313 -34.59 -6.55 14.05
N LEU A 314 -34.23 -5.49 13.31
CA LEU A 314 -34.50 -4.11 13.72
C LEU A 314 -35.96 -3.69 13.48
N THR A 315 -36.66 -4.22 12.46
CA THR A 315 -37.98 -3.74 12.04
C THR A 315 -39.14 -4.68 12.37
N ASP A 316 -38.87 -5.99 12.55
CA ASP A 316 -39.90 -7.00 12.82
C ASP A 316 -39.90 -7.42 14.28
N PRO A 317 -40.88 -6.96 15.11
CA PRO A 317 -40.93 -7.35 16.52
C PRO A 317 -41.18 -8.84 16.74
N ALA A 318 -41.87 -9.52 15.78
CA ALA A 318 -42.14 -10.95 15.89
C ALA A 318 -40.80 -11.74 15.73
N PHE A 319 -40.03 -11.43 14.71
CA PHE A 319 -38.72 -12.03 14.50
C PHE A 319 -37.75 -11.70 15.67
N ARG A 320 -37.71 -10.46 16.10
CA ARG A 320 -36.83 -10.03 17.21
C ARG A 320 -37.10 -10.83 18.49
N ARG A 321 -38.37 -11.07 18.84
CA ARG A 321 -38.75 -11.90 20.01
C ARG A 321 -38.32 -13.36 19.89
N THR A 322 -38.07 -13.88 18.69
CA THR A 322 -37.56 -15.25 18.54
C THR A 322 -36.04 -15.35 18.72
N VAL A 323 -35.31 -14.26 18.49
CA VAL A 323 -33.85 -14.23 18.44
C VAL A 323 -33.24 -13.70 19.76
N THR A 324 -33.83 -12.64 20.34
CA THR A 324 -33.27 -11.97 21.54
C THR A 324 -33.17 -12.86 22.80
N PRO A 325 -33.97 -13.91 22.99
CA PRO A 325 -33.75 -14.83 24.14
C PRO A 325 -32.36 -15.49 24.13
N ALA A 326 -31.72 -15.60 22.98
CA ALA A 326 -30.36 -16.16 22.88
C ALA A 326 -29.31 -15.33 23.62
N VAL A 327 -29.52 -14.03 23.79
CA VAL A 327 -28.60 -13.10 24.45
C VAL A 327 -29.07 -12.67 25.85
N ALA A 328 -30.03 -13.38 26.42
CA ALA A 328 -30.53 -13.06 27.77
C ALA A 328 -29.44 -13.18 28.87
N SER A 329 -28.43 -14.02 28.65
CA SER A 329 -27.27 -14.17 29.53
C SER A 329 -26.21 -13.08 29.36
N GLU A 330 -26.35 -12.23 28.33
CA GLU A 330 -25.39 -11.13 28.01
C GLU A 330 -25.97 -9.80 28.54
N PRO A 331 -25.59 -9.33 29.71
CA PRO A 331 -26.31 -8.26 30.39
C PRO A 331 -26.40 -6.96 29.63
N GLU A 332 -25.34 -6.59 28.89
CA GLU A 332 -25.31 -5.33 28.13
C GLU A 332 -26.22 -5.40 26.91
N ILE A 333 -26.18 -6.52 26.19
CA ILE A 333 -27.01 -6.72 24.99
C ILE A 333 -28.49 -6.89 25.37
N ALA A 334 -28.75 -7.61 26.46
CA ALA A 334 -30.11 -7.74 26.99
C ALA A 334 -30.69 -6.36 27.39
N ARG A 335 -29.89 -5.49 28.03
CA ARG A 335 -30.29 -4.10 28.36
C ARG A 335 -30.53 -3.26 27.13
N PHE A 336 -29.69 -3.42 26.11
CA PHE A 336 -29.88 -2.74 24.81
C PHE A 336 -31.26 -3.09 24.22
N TRP A 337 -31.60 -4.37 24.11
CA TRP A 337 -32.88 -4.80 23.55
C TRP A 337 -34.08 -4.39 24.42
N ALA A 338 -33.96 -4.48 25.75
CA ALA A 338 -35.04 -4.02 26.67
C ALA A 338 -35.32 -2.52 26.49
N ARG A 339 -34.26 -1.70 26.36
CA ARG A 339 -34.40 -0.27 26.05
C ARG A 339 -35.02 -0.06 24.67
N TYR A 340 -34.52 -0.76 23.65
CA TYR A 340 -35.03 -0.62 22.28
C TYR A 340 -36.54 -0.98 22.18
N GLU A 341 -36.96 -2.04 22.83
CA GLU A 341 -38.35 -2.49 22.88
C GLU A 341 -39.27 -1.50 23.66
N SER A 342 -38.73 -0.76 24.61
CA SER A 342 -39.48 0.26 25.36
C SER A 342 -39.74 1.54 24.57
N LEU A 343 -39.07 1.74 23.42
CA LEU A 343 -39.24 2.90 22.56
C LEU A 343 -40.57 2.82 21.78
N LYS A 344 -41.19 3.99 21.57
CA LYS A 344 -42.34 4.10 20.65
C LYS A 344 -41.89 3.83 19.20
N PRO A 345 -42.78 3.33 18.32
CA PRO A 345 -42.41 3.00 16.94
C PRO A 345 -41.68 4.12 16.20
N ALA A 346 -42.15 5.36 16.28
CA ALA A 346 -41.50 6.50 15.66
C ALA A 346 -40.09 6.79 16.22
N GLN A 347 -39.83 6.45 17.48
CA GLN A 347 -38.50 6.57 18.09
C GLN A 347 -37.58 5.45 17.61
N GLN A 348 -38.08 4.22 17.49
CA GLN A 348 -37.36 3.09 16.92
C GLN A 348 -36.93 3.39 15.47
N GLU A 349 -37.85 3.88 14.63
CA GLU A 349 -37.54 4.30 13.25
C GLU A 349 -36.45 5.35 13.20
N ASN A 350 -36.50 6.33 14.08
CA ASN A 350 -35.49 7.38 14.16
C ASN A 350 -34.09 6.84 14.59
N GLU A 351 -34.07 5.89 15.54
CA GLU A 351 -32.82 5.29 15.99
C GLU A 351 -32.14 4.48 14.88
N ILE A 352 -32.90 3.69 14.13
CA ILE A 352 -32.36 2.80 13.11
C ILE A 352 -32.15 3.47 11.75
N ALA A 353 -32.58 4.71 11.55
CA ALA A 353 -32.51 5.38 10.25
C ALA A 353 -31.08 5.41 9.67
N ALA A 354 -30.09 5.75 10.49
CA ALA A 354 -28.68 5.83 10.04
C ALA A 354 -28.09 4.46 9.72
N PRO A 355 -28.15 3.42 10.58
CA PRO A 355 -27.69 2.08 10.21
C PRO A 355 -28.45 1.49 9.02
N MET A 356 -29.78 1.64 8.95
CA MET A 356 -30.58 1.14 7.83
C MET A 356 -30.20 1.77 6.49
N ASN A 357 -29.86 3.06 6.47
CA ASN A 357 -29.38 3.72 5.24
C ASN A 357 -28.06 3.12 4.74
N LYS A 358 -27.18 2.69 5.65
CA LYS A 358 -25.92 2.01 5.28
C LYS A 358 -26.17 0.60 4.78
N LEU A 359 -27.01 -0.16 5.47
CA LEU A 359 -27.39 -1.52 5.09
C LEU A 359 -28.08 -1.57 3.72
N ARG A 360 -29.04 -0.66 3.45
CA ARG A 360 -29.78 -0.61 2.18
C ARG A 360 -28.88 -0.46 0.96
N ARG A 361 -27.73 0.18 1.07
CA ARG A 361 -26.82 0.41 -0.07
C ARG A 361 -26.37 -0.89 -0.73
N TYR A 362 -26.11 -1.94 0.04
CA TYR A 362 -25.74 -3.25 -0.49
C TYR A 362 -26.91 -4.22 -0.59
N LEU A 363 -27.88 -4.15 0.34
CA LEU A 363 -29.06 -5.04 0.32
C LEU A 363 -29.96 -4.86 -0.91
N MET A 364 -29.92 -3.70 -1.56
CA MET A 364 -30.67 -3.46 -2.80
C MET A 364 -29.99 -4.02 -4.05
N ARG A 365 -28.79 -4.59 -3.93
CA ARG A 365 -28.03 -5.14 -5.06
C ARG A 365 -28.17 -6.66 -5.10
N ARG A 366 -28.79 -7.18 -6.19
CA ARG A 366 -29.02 -8.63 -6.36
C ARG A 366 -27.77 -9.47 -6.12
N GLY A 367 -26.62 -9.06 -6.67
CA GLY A 367 -25.38 -9.80 -6.50
C GLY A 367 -24.88 -9.86 -5.06
N ALA A 368 -24.98 -8.74 -4.32
CA ALA A 368 -24.62 -8.74 -2.90
C ALA A 368 -25.58 -9.61 -2.07
N THR A 369 -26.88 -9.58 -2.38
CA THR A 369 -27.85 -10.44 -1.69
C THR A 369 -27.71 -11.91 -2.06
N ALA A 370 -27.38 -12.24 -3.30
CA ALA A 370 -27.10 -13.61 -3.72
C ALA A 370 -25.87 -14.18 -2.99
N LEU A 371 -24.81 -13.39 -2.87
CA LEU A 371 -23.58 -13.80 -2.20
C LEU A 371 -23.75 -13.86 -0.67
N LEU A 372 -24.31 -12.82 -0.03
CA LEU A 372 -24.38 -12.70 1.43
C LEU A 372 -25.64 -13.32 2.05
N GLY A 373 -26.61 -13.76 1.24
CA GLY A 373 -27.90 -14.28 1.70
C GLY A 373 -27.95 -15.79 1.90
N GLN A 374 -26.89 -16.51 1.58
CA GLN A 374 -26.81 -17.96 1.80
C GLN A 374 -26.37 -18.25 3.25
N ALA A 375 -27.32 -18.68 4.08
CA ALA A 375 -27.05 -18.91 5.50
C ALA A 375 -26.02 -20.03 5.73
N ASP A 376 -26.13 -21.12 5.01
CA ASP A 376 -25.25 -22.29 5.10
C ASP A 376 -24.74 -22.71 3.71
N PRO A 377 -23.77 -21.96 3.16
CA PRO A 377 -23.24 -22.26 1.83
C PRO A 377 -22.46 -23.59 1.84
N PRO A 378 -22.45 -24.31 0.69
CA PRO A 378 -21.74 -25.60 0.57
C PRO A 378 -20.25 -25.53 0.91
N PHE A 379 -19.63 -24.40 0.67
CA PHE A 379 -18.26 -24.10 1.08
C PHE A 379 -18.25 -22.91 2.04
N ARG A 380 -17.66 -23.12 3.22
CA ARG A 380 -17.44 -22.03 4.18
C ARG A 380 -16.04 -21.50 4.02
N LEU A 381 -15.90 -20.19 3.81
CA LEU A 381 -14.61 -19.54 3.56
C LEU A 381 -13.61 -19.76 4.70
N ARG A 382 -14.07 -19.92 5.94
CA ARG A 382 -13.23 -20.30 7.09
C ARG A 382 -12.46 -21.63 6.90
N ASP A 383 -12.94 -22.50 6.02
CA ASP A 383 -12.34 -23.79 5.78
C ASP A 383 -11.29 -23.76 4.64
N ILE A 384 -11.00 -22.57 4.10
CA ILE A 384 -10.07 -22.39 2.97
C ILE A 384 -8.71 -23.05 3.20
N TRP A 385 -8.19 -23.00 4.43
CA TRP A 385 -6.87 -23.55 4.75
C TRP A 385 -6.87 -25.03 5.09
N LYS A 386 -8.02 -25.68 5.18
CA LYS A 386 -8.12 -27.12 5.50
C LYS A 386 -7.85 -28.04 4.31
N GLY A 387 -7.98 -27.55 3.10
CA GLY A 387 -7.81 -28.29 1.86
C GLY A 387 -6.88 -27.61 0.86
N ASN A 388 -7.21 -27.74 -0.41
CA ASN A 388 -6.50 -27.14 -1.55
C ASN A 388 -7.42 -26.27 -2.40
N ARG A 389 -8.41 -25.62 -1.80
CA ARG A 389 -9.40 -24.78 -2.50
C ARG A 389 -8.74 -23.57 -3.13
N ILE A 390 -9.29 -23.19 -4.27
CA ILE A 390 -8.94 -22.00 -5.03
C ILE A 390 -10.11 -21.04 -4.90
N VAL A 391 -9.97 -20.01 -4.07
CA VAL A 391 -10.99 -18.97 -3.88
C VAL A 391 -10.65 -17.80 -4.77
N LEU A 392 -11.52 -17.52 -5.73
CA LEU A 392 -11.42 -16.39 -6.64
C LEU A 392 -12.52 -15.37 -6.31
N VAL A 393 -12.14 -14.12 -6.17
CA VAL A 393 -13.04 -13.03 -5.74
C VAL A 393 -12.99 -11.92 -6.77
N ALA A 394 -13.99 -11.90 -7.65
CA ALA A 394 -14.15 -10.91 -8.72
C ALA A 394 -15.07 -9.78 -8.24
N VAL A 395 -14.55 -8.82 -7.47
CA VAL A 395 -15.36 -7.74 -6.91
C VAL A 395 -15.37 -6.55 -7.87
N ASN A 396 -15.96 -6.73 -9.05
CA ASN A 396 -15.99 -5.68 -10.08
C ASN A 396 -16.69 -4.41 -9.57
N GLU A 397 -15.89 -3.39 -9.19
CA GLU A 397 -16.40 -2.13 -8.65
C GLU A 397 -17.35 -1.38 -9.61
N ALA A 398 -17.12 -1.51 -10.91
CA ALA A 398 -17.94 -0.82 -11.91
C ALA A 398 -19.36 -1.40 -11.96
N LEU A 399 -19.51 -2.70 -11.74
CA LEU A 399 -20.79 -3.41 -11.77
C LEU A 399 -21.44 -3.49 -10.38
N ALA A 400 -20.67 -3.90 -9.36
CA ALA A 400 -21.15 -4.04 -7.99
C ALA A 400 -21.30 -2.68 -7.27
N GLY A 401 -20.62 -1.64 -7.72
CA GLY A 401 -20.49 -0.34 -7.06
C GLY A 401 -19.44 -0.32 -5.97
N THR A 402 -18.71 0.78 -5.87
CA THR A 402 -17.49 0.91 -5.05
C THR A 402 -17.69 0.50 -3.58
N GLU A 403 -18.74 1.02 -2.91
CA GLU A 403 -18.98 0.72 -1.49
C GLU A 403 -19.32 -0.76 -1.27
N THR A 404 -20.13 -1.37 -2.16
CA THR A 404 -20.47 -2.79 -2.09
C THR A 404 -19.25 -3.67 -2.31
N ALA A 405 -18.44 -3.33 -3.30
CA ALA A 405 -17.19 -4.02 -3.59
C ALA A 405 -16.20 -3.96 -2.41
N GLN A 406 -16.05 -2.78 -1.80
CA GLN A 406 -15.20 -2.60 -0.61
C GLN A 406 -15.72 -3.37 0.59
N LEU A 407 -17.05 -3.41 0.77
CA LEU A 407 -17.66 -4.18 1.85
C LEU A 407 -17.39 -5.68 1.68
N ILE A 408 -17.71 -6.24 0.53
CA ILE A 408 -17.55 -7.67 0.25
C ILE A 408 -16.08 -8.05 0.32
N GLY A 409 -15.21 -7.33 -0.38
CA GLY A 409 -13.76 -7.58 -0.35
C GLY A 409 -13.16 -7.46 1.06
N GLY A 410 -13.60 -6.46 1.84
CA GLY A 410 -13.20 -6.29 3.23
C GLY A 410 -13.66 -7.43 4.13
N LEU A 411 -14.92 -7.87 4.01
CA LEU A 411 -15.45 -9.01 4.76
C LEU A 411 -14.71 -10.31 4.42
N ILE A 412 -14.40 -10.54 3.13
CA ILE A 412 -13.62 -11.70 2.69
C ILE A 412 -12.18 -11.64 3.23
N CYS A 413 -11.50 -10.49 3.14
CA CYS A 413 -10.15 -10.31 3.72
C CYS A 413 -10.16 -10.62 5.23
N SER A 414 -11.15 -10.09 5.94
CA SER A 414 -11.29 -10.30 7.38
C SER A 414 -11.55 -11.76 7.73
N GLU A 415 -12.42 -12.44 6.97
CA GLU A 415 -12.72 -13.86 7.17
C GLU A 415 -11.51 -14.75 6.90
N VAL A 416 -10.78 -14.49 5.81
CA VAL A 416 -9.55 -15.21 5.46
C VAL A 416 -8.48 -15.04 6.54
N PHE A 417 -8.40 -13.85 7.14
CA PHE A 417 -7.51 -13.56 8.27
C PHE A 417 -7.92 -14.34 9.53
N MET A 418 -9.21 -14.32 9.91
CA MET A 418 -9.72 -15.10 11.05
C MET A 418 -9.49 -16.59 10.84
N ALA A 419 -9.73 -17.10 9.64
CA ALA A 419 -9.44 -18.47 9.28
C ALA A 419 -7.94 -18.83 9.43
N ALA A 420 -7.04 -17.88 9.15
CA ALA A 420 -5.62 -18.07 9.40
C ALA A 420 -5.30 -18.16 10.89
N GLN A 421 -5.94 -17.37 11.75
CA GLN A 421 -5.79 -17.46 13.21
C GLN A 421 -6.26 -18.81 13.77
N GLU A 422 -7.35 -19.39 13.23
CA GLU A 422 -7.86 -20.69 13.64
C GLU A 422 -6.86 -21.84 13.41
N ARG A 423 -5.89 -21.67 12.51
CA ARG A 423 -4.79 -22.61 12.30
C ARG A 423 -3.83 -22.70 13.49
N ALA A 424 -3.99 -21.85 14.51
CA ALA A 424 -3.26 -21.98 15.78
C ALA A 424 -3.44 -23.36 16.44
N THR A 425 -4.56 -24.04 16.17
CA THR A 425 -4.86 -25.38 16.68
C THR A 425 -4.21 -26.50 15.84
N GLU A 426 -3.67 -26.17 14.65
CA GLU A 426 -3.03 -27.15 13.79
C GLU A 426 -1.60 -27.49 14.24
N LYS A 427 -1.22 -28.77 14.12
CA LYS A 427 0.17 -29.18 14.33
C LYS A 427 1.02 -28.81 13.12
N ASN A 428 1.95 -27.85 13.28
CA ASN A 428 2.87 -27.39 12.23
C ASN A 428 2.16 -26.78 10.99
N PRO A 429 1.36 -25.72 11.14
CA PRO A 429 0.61 -25.14 10.02
C PRO A 429 1.51 -24.66 8.87
N LYS A 430 2.74 -24.26 9.14
CA LYS A 430 3.73 -23.84 8.11
C LYS A 430 4.14 -24.92 7.12
N LYS A 431 3.90 -26.20 7.41
CA LYS A 431 4.16 -27.30 6.45
C LYS A 431 3.17 -27.33 5.30
N ARG A 432 2.00 -26.74 5.48
CA ARG A 432 0.95 -26.60 4.45
C ARG A 432 0.67 -25.10 4.24
N PRO A 433 1.57 -24.37 3.56
CA PRO A 433 1.39 -22.94 3.37
C PRO A 433 0.16 -22.66 2.49
N GLY A 434 -0.55 -21.60 2.82
CA GLY A 434 -1.59 -21.01 1.99
C GLY A 434 -1.24 -19.57 1.62
N PHE A 435 -1.86 -19.05 0.55
CA PHE A 435 -1.53 -17.72 0.07
C PHE A 435 -2.76 -16.90 -0.24
N VAL A 436 -2.68 -15.61 0.14
CA VAL A 436 -3.66 -14.58 -0.19
C VAL A 436 -3.02 -13.59 -1.15
N TYR A 437 -3.66 -13.38 -2.29
CA TYR A 437 -3.28 -12.43 -3.30
C TYR A 437 -4.30 -11.30 -3.32
N VAL A 438 -3.88 -10.07 -3.11
CA VAL A 438 -4.77 -8.91 -3.12
C VAL A 438 -4.26 -7.91 -4.15
N ASP A 439 -4.98 -7.75 -5.25
CA ASP A 439 -4.69 -6.69 -6.20
C ASP A 439 -5.31 -5.37 -5.73
N GLU A 440 -4.67 -4.26 -6.06
CA GLU A 440 -5.05 -2.90 -5.62
C GLU A 440 -5.39 -2.86 -4.11
N VAL A 441 -4.50 -3.39 -3.30
CA VAL A 441 -4.66 -3.69 -1.86
C VAL A 441 -5.31 -2.56 -1.04
N ARG A 442 -5.10 -1.29 -1.39
CA ARG A 442 -5.70 -0.12 -0.72
C ARG A 442 -7.23 -0.14 -0.69
N ARG A 443 -7.86 -0.85 -1.62
CA ARG A 443 -9.31 -0.87 -1.77
C ARG A 443 -10.01 -1.81 -0.80
N PHE A 444 -9.38 -2.96 -0.52
CA PHE A 444 -10.05 -4.06 0.19
C PHE A 444 -9.44 -4.43 1.54
N LEU A 445 -8.19 -4.04 1.79
CA LEU A 445 -7.54 -4.43 3.03
C LEU A 445 -8.17 -3.71 4.22
N ARG A 446 -9.23 -4.31 4.74
CA ARG A 446 -9.98 -3.89 5.92
C ARG A 446 -9.92 -5.02 6.92
N LEU A 447 -9.00 -4.92 7.86
CA LEU A 447 -8.76 -5.95 8.88
C LEU A 447 -9.18 -5.44 10.25
N PRO A 448 -9.61 -6.33 11.16
CA PRO A 448 -10.01 -5.94 12.51
C PRO A 448 -8.83 -5.49 13.39
N VAL A 449 -7.62 -5.71 12.91
CA VAL A 449 -6.36 -5.35 13.59
C VAL A 449 -5.44 -4.60 12.62
N PRO A 450 -4.42 -3.87 13.13
CA PRO A 450 -3.41 -3.23 12.30
C PRO A 450 -2.75 -4.22 11.35
N LEU A 451 -2.44 -3.76 10.12
CA LEU A 451 -1.88 -4.63 9.06
C LEU A 451 -0.62 -5.37 9.51
N GLU A 452 0.29 -4.69 10.23
CA GLU A 452 1.52 -5.31 10.73
C GLU A 452 1.22 -6.53 11.61
N SER A 453 0.31 -6.38 12.57
CA SER A 453 -0.13 -7.46 13.45
C SER A 453 -0.81 -8.59 12.68
N ALA A 454 -1.65 -8.25 11.69
CA ALA A 454 -2.32 -9.24 10.86
C ALA A 454 -1.32 -10.08 10.03
N LEU A 455 -0.32 -9.43 9.47
CA LEU A 455 0.74 -10.11 8.71
C LEU A 455 1.58 -11.00 9.63
N GLU A 456 2.02 -10.51 10.78
CA GLU A 456 2.80 -11.29 11.74
C GLU A 456 2.05 -12.55 12.21
N ILE A 457 0.78 -12.39 12.56
CA ILE A 457 -0.09 -13.49 12.96
C ILE A 457 -0.24 -14.50 11.82
N SER A 458 -0.57 -14.04 10.61
CA SER A 458 -0.75 -14.91 9.43
C SER A 458 0.52 -15.71 9.12
N ARG A 459 1.69 -15.05 9.16
CA ARG A 459 3.00 -15.71 9.00
C ARG A 459 3.21 -16.83 10.03
N SER A 460 2.82 -16.58 11.29
CA SER A 460 2.97 -17.54 12.37
C SER A 460 2.21 -18.83 12.08
N TYR A 461 1.08 -18.73 11.38
CA TYR A 461 0.22 -19.86 11.02
C TYR A 461 0.34 -20.32 9.57
N GLY A 462 1.40 -19.90 8.86
CA GLY A 462 1.73 -20.42 7.53
C GLY A 462 0.85 -19.87 6.41
N VAL A 463 0.28 -18.66 6.58
CA VAL A 463 -0.45 -17.95 5.53
C VAL A 463 0.36 -16.75 5.06
N GLY A 464 0.77 -16.78 3.79
CA GLY A 464 1.50 -15.68 3.14
C GLY A 464 0.55 -14.73 2.40
N TRP A 465 0.79 -13.43 2.51
CA TRP A 465 0.06 -12.40 1.77
C TRP A 465 0.96 -11.82 0.68
N ALA A 466 0.46 -11.77 -0.53
CA ALA A 466 1.05 -11.09 -1.67
C ALA A 466 0.18 -9.87 -2.00
N LEU A 467 0.69 -8.67 -1.70
CA LEU A 467 -0.02 -7.42 -1.77
C LEU A 467 0.46 -6.61 -2.97
N PHE A 468 -0.45 -6.32 -3.90
CA PHE A 468 -0.16 -5.60 -5.14
C PHE A 468 -0.71 -4.18 -5.09
N GLY A 469 0.08 -3.19 -5.54
CA GLY A 469 -0.33 -1.79 -5.50
C GLY A 469 0.54 -0.87 -6.35
N GLN A 470 0.14 0.42 -6.42
CA GLN A 470 0.78 1.42 -7.29
C GLN A 470 1.89 2.24 -6.60
N GLY A 471 2.09 2.12 -5.28
CA GLY A 471 3.07 2.92 -4.55
C GLY A 471 3.26 2.50 -3.10
N PHE A 472 4.24 3.11 -2.45
CA PHE A 472 4.64 2.84 -1.05
C PHE A 472 3.58 3.18 0.00
N TYR A 473 2.42 3.70 -0.37
CA TYR A 473 1.33 4.04 0.54
C TYR A 473 0.73 2.86 1.31
N LEU A 474 1.21 1.66 1.08
CA LEU A 474 0.81 0.44 1.79
C LEU A 474 1.11 0.49 3.30
N PHE A 475 2.11 1.27 3.70
CA PHE A 475 2.55 1.35 5.10
C PHE A 475 1.95 2.52 5.88
N VAL A 476 1.14 3.38 5.25
CA VAL A 476 0.59 4.61 5.86
C VAL A 476 -0.92 4.50 6.16
N ILE A 477 -1.55 3.35 5.96
CA ILE A 477 -3.02 3.25 5.92
C ILE A 477 -3.69 3.22 7.31
N ASN A 478 -2.95 3.14 8.42
CA ASN A 478 -3.58 2.98 9.74
C ASN A 478 -3.43 4.14 10.73
N ASP A 479 -2.99 5.33 10.29
CA ASP A 479 -2.98 6.50 11.16
C ASP A 479 -3.97 7.57 10.71
N THR A 480 -5.22 7.44 11.13
CA THR A 480 -6.17 8.56 11.20
C THR A 480 -5.99 9.37 12.49
N ALA A 481 -4.78 9.40 13.03
CA ALA A 481 -4.41 10.30 14.10
C ALA A 481 -2.96 10.73 13.88
N THR A 482 -2.81 11.97 13.39
CA THR A 482 -1.60 12.79 13.42
C THR A 482 -0.37 12.26 12.67
N THR A 483 -0.16 12.86 11.52
CA THR A 483 1.07 12.85 10.74
C THR A 483 2.24 13.38 11.56
N GLU A 484 3.09 12.52 12.06
CA GLU A 484 4.50 12.85 12.27
C GLU A 484 5.34 11.80 11.56
N ILE A 485 5.90 12.21 10.43
CA ILE A 485 6.95 11.46 9.73
C ILE A 485 8.20 11.50 10.62
N ASN A 486 8.34 10.53 11.48
CA ASN A 486 9.53 10.38 12.30
C ASN A 486 10.59 9.61 11.49
N THR A 487 11.31 10.32 10.61
CA THR A 487 12.53 9.83 9.98
C THR A 487 13.64 9.73 11.04
N LYS A 488 13.60 8.72 11.88
CA LYS A 488 14.78 8.29 12.63
C LYS A 488 15.46 7.17 11.84
N SER A 489 16.28 7.55 10.88
CA SER A 489 17.36 6.69 10.41
C SER A 489 18.35 6.51 11.56
N LYS A 490 18.41 5.32 12.14
CA LYS A 490 19.61 4.90 12.85
C LYS A 490 20.56 4.28 11.83
N VAL A 491 21.71 4.91 11.71
CA VAL A 491 22.94 4.42 11.10
C VAL A 491 23.35 3.07 11.69
#